data_22fe79151e8cf4de089fb7798663024b
#
_entry.id   22fe79151e8cf4de089fb7798663024b
#
_cell.length_a   1.000
_cell.length_b   1.000
_cell.length_c   1.000
_cell.angle_alpha   90.00
_cell.angle_beta   90.00
_cell.angle_gamma   90.00
#
_symmetry.space_group_name_H-M   'P 1'
#
loop_
_entity.id
_entity.type
_entity.pdbx_description
1 polymer ?
#
loop_
_entity_poly.entity_id
_entity_poly.type
_entity_poly.pdbx_seq_one_letter_code
_entity_poly.pdbx_strand_id
1 'polypeptide(L)'
;MNLSRRGLLSAGGVAGALAVTASSPALPSPALSSSALSSAASPAAASPSPAHPGGAARVRTGFDRLAADGYRRLSGQKVGVVTNPTGVTQDVRHIVDVMHADERVDLIAVFGPEHGFRGTAQAGGSEGRYDDPATGLPVYDTYLKSGGPLADVFTASGVDTVVFDIQDAGARFYTYIWTLYDCMEAAARAGKRFVVLDRPNPVTGRAALGPVLRREFATFVGREPISQAHGMTVTELARLFNGEFLAKPVRLETVAMSGWRRGDFFDATGLPWVPPSPNMPTPDTALAYAGTCLFEGTNLSEGRGTTRPFELLGAEGVDGRWAEAANSLSLPGVRLREAYFAPTFSKFEGRTIGGVQLHVHDRETFDPVRTAIALLVTAKRTWSGFAWRADHWIDKLTGSTGVRTMIDAGADTDEIVGAWRDELAAFRAVRRQYLRYR
;
A
#
# COMPACT_ATOMS: atom_id res chain seq x y z
N MET A 1 14.39 32.28 40.46
CA MET A 1 14.05 31.95 41.84
C MET A 1 13.82 30.44 41.93
N ASN A 2 14.75 29.78 42.62
CA ASN A 2 14.78 28.38 43.02
C ASN A 2 13.63 27.97 43.93
N LEU A 3 13.37 26.66 43.97
CA LEU A 3 13.18 25.74 45.09
C LEU A 3 12.19 24.65 44.66
N SER A 4 12.63 23.46 44.48
CA SER A 4 13.25 22.40 45.31
C SER A 4 12.20 21.51 46.02
N ARG A 5 12.18 20.25 45.60
CA ARG A 5 12.28 18.93 46.28
C ARG A 5 11.53 18.67 47.60
N ARG A 6 11.00 17.44 47.67
CA ARG A 6 11.06 16.40 48.74
C ARG A 6 9.85 16.21 49.67
N GLY A 7 9.58 14.91 49.84
CA GLY A 7 9.19 14.19 51.04
C GLY A 7 8.06 13.20 50.79
N LEU A 8 8.20 11.98 50.66
CA LEU A 8 8.71 10.83 51.48
C LEU A 8 7.69 10.31 52.53
N LEU A 9 7.41 9.01 52.39
CA LEU A 9 7.09 7.96 53.38
C LEU A 9 5.64 7.96 53.90
N SER A 10 4.99 6.86 54.10
CA SER A 10 5.08 5.40 54.23
C SER A 10 3.94 4.97 55.16
N ALA A 11 3.42 3.84 54.96
CA ALA A 11 2.89 2.84 55.90
C ALA A 11 1.73 2.11 55.16
N GLY A 12 1.75 0.86 54.87
CA GLY A 12 1.95 -0.30 55.72
C GLY A 12 0.59 -0.88 56.11
N GLY A 13 0.15 -1.93 55.39
CA GLY A 13 -1.09 -2.64 55.73
C GLY A 13 -1.12 -4.01 55.01
N VAL A 14 -0.73 -5.03 55.74
CA VAL A 14 -0.80 -6.46 55.44
C VAL A 14 -2.24 -6.94 55.64
N ALA A 15 -2.73 -7.80 54.76
CA ALA A 15 -3.55 -9.00 55.01
C ALA A 15 -4.42 -9.31 53.81
N GLY A 16 -4.28 -10.48 53.28
CA GLY A 16 -5.16 -11.61 53.41
C GLY A 16 -5.42 -12.24 52.04
N ALA A 17 -4.60 -13.25 51.69
CA ALA A 17 -4.89 -14.13 50.56
C ALA A 17 -6.08 -15.04 50.94
N LEU A 18 -7.17 -14.99 50.18
CA LEU A 18 -8.16 -16.04 50.13
C LEU A 18 -8.14 -16.67 48.75
N ALA A 19 -7.50 -17.82 48.66
CA ALA A 19 -7.57 -18.69 47.49
C ALA A 19 -8.95 -19.36 47.46
N VAL A 20 -9.75 -19.02 46.44
CA VAL A 20 -10.95 -19.77 46.09
C VAL A 20 -10.57 -20.72 44.96
N THR A 21 -10.38 -21.98 45.31
CA THR A 21 -10.26 -23.09 44.34
C THR A 21 -11.65 -23.43 43.84
N ALA A 22 -11.93 -23.01 42.59
CA ALA A 22 -13.10 -23.52 41.85
C ALA A 22 -12.67 -24.72 41.01
N SER A 23 -12.99 -25.91 41.50
CA SER A 23 -12.93 -27.17 40.76
C SER A 23 -14.10 -27.24 39.78
N SER A 24 -13.80 -27.21 38.48
CA SER A 24 -14.74 -27.54 37.42
C SER A 24 -14.78 -29.05 37.20
N PRO A 25 -15.96 -29.66 37.09
CA PRO A 25 -16.08 -31.11 36.79
C PRO A 25 -15.76 -31.39 35.32
N ALA A 26 -14.87 -32.35 35.09
CA ALA A 26 -14.56 -32.91 33.78
C ALA A 26 -15.75 -33.70 33.26
N LEU A 27 -16.22 -33.39 32.05
CA LEU A 27 -17.13 -34.21 31.29
C LEU A 27 -16.37 -35.38 30.62
N PRO A 28 -16.94 -36.60 30.60
CA PRO A 28 -16.24 -37.74 29.98
C PRO A 28 -16.31 -37.66 28.45
N SER A 29 -15.20 -37.86 27.80
CA SER A 29 -15.11 -38.08 26.36
C SER A 29 -15.67 -39.44 25.98
N PRO A 30 -16.46 -39.56 24.92
CA PRO A 30 -16.90 -40.87 24.41
C PRO A 30 -15.73 -41.54 23.70
N ALA A 31 -15.38 -42.74 24.10
CA ALA A 31 -14.47 -43.63 23.42
C ALA A 31 -15.05 -44.08 22.07
N LEU A 32 -14.42 -43.70 20.98
CA LEU A 32 -14.70 -44.25 19.67
C LEU A 32 -13.87 -45.52 19.49
N SER A 33 -14.59 -46.64 19.46
CA SER A 33 -14.06 -47.97 19.11
C SER A 33 -13.61 -47.99 17.65
N SER A 34 -12.33 -48.26 17.42
CA SER A 34 -11.75 -48.52 16.12
C SER A 34 -12.15 -49.92 15.62
N SER A 35 -13.09 -49.98 14.70
CA SER A 35 -13.26 -51.18 13.84
C SER A 35 -12.49 -50.96 12.54
N ALA A 36 -11.43 -51.73 12.38
CA ALA A 36 -10.65 -51.81 11.18
C ALA A 36 -11.47 -52.39 10.04
N LEU A 37 -11.77 -51.61 9.02
CA LEU A 37 -12.18 -52.11 7.69
C LEU A 37 -11.03 -51.82 6.73
N SER A 38 -10.25 -52.86 6.49
CA SER A 38 -9.29 -52.93 5.39
C SER A 38 -10.09 -52.94 4.08
N SER A 39 -10.07 -51.85 3.36
CA SER A 39 -10.51 -51.76 1.97
C SER A 39 -9.34 -51.32 1.14
N ALA A 40 -8.80 -52.27 0.34
CA ALA A 40 -7.84 -51.99 -0.66
C ALA A 40 -8.47 -51.13 -1.77
N ALA A 41 -8.20 -49.83 -1.71
CA ALA A 41 -8.52 -48.94 -2.82
C ALA A 41 -7.32 -48.89 -3.78
N SER A 42 -7.54 -49.35 -4.99
CA SER A 42 -6.65 -49.13 -6.14
C SER A 42 -6.42 -47.61 -6.31
N PRO A 43 -5.21 -47.19 -6.71
CA PRO A 43 -4.97 -45.77 -6.97
C PRO A 43 -5.81 -45.33 -8.18
N ALA A 44 -6.85 -44.57 -7.92
CA ALA A 44 -7.55 -43.84 -8.97
C ALA A 44 -6.57 -42.86 -9.60
N ALA A 45 -6.35 -43.04 -10.91
CA ALA A 45 -5.58 -42.09 -11.69
C ALA A 45 -6.14 -40.68 -11.47
N ALA A 46 -5.29 -39.78 -10.96
CA ALA A 46 -5.63 -38.38 -10.82
C ALA A 46 -6.04 -37.83 -12.20
N SER A 47 -7.29 -37.47 -12.36
CA SER A 47 -7.74 -36.74 -13.53
C SER A 47 -6.94 -35.47 -13.65
N PRO A 48 -6.36 -35.15 -14.83
CA PRO A 48 -5.67 -33.88 -15.00
C PRO A 48 -6.65 -32.74 -14.73
N SER A 49 -6.26 -31.83 -13.84
CA SER A 49 -6.97 -30.55 -13.67
C SER A 49 -7.20 -29.93 -15.05
N PRO A 50 -8.37 -29.33 -15.32
CA PRO A 50 -8.64 -28.72 -16.60
C PRO A 50 -7.56 -27.66 -16.87
N ALA A 51 -6.79 -27.85 -17.92
CA ALA A 51 -5.86 -26.86 -18.43
C ALA A 51 -6.66 -25.59 -18.73
N HIS A 52 -6.27 -24.46 -18.14
CA HIS A 52 -6.83 -23.17 -18.47
C HIS A 52 -6.62 -22.95 -19.98
N PRO A 53 -7.66 -22.64 -20.76
CA PRO A 53 -7.50 -22.46 -22.19
C PRO A 53 -6.74 -21.15 -22.46
N GLY A 54 -5.64 -21.27 -23.18
CA GLY A 54 -4.89 -20.17 -23.77
C GLY A 54 -4.05 -19.37 -22.75
N GLY A 55 -2.82 -19.84 -22.49
CA GLY A 55 -1.86 -19.12 -21.67
C GLY A 55 -1.55 -17.73 -22.23
N ALA A 56 -2.20 -16.70 -21.68
CA ALA A 56 -1.70 -15.34 -21.79
C ALA A 56 -0.24 -15.35 -21.31
N ALA A 57 0.66 -14.78 -22.10
CA ALA A 57 2.07 -14.71 -21.75
C ALA A 57 2.21 -14.10 -20.36
N ARG A 58 2.79 -14.86 -19.43
CA ARG A 58 2.98 -14.43 -18.03
C ARG A 58 3.81 -13.16 -18.01
N VAL A 59 3.39 -12.16 -17.23
CA VAL A 59 4.14 -10.91 -17.07
C VAL A 59 5.50 -11.21 -16.44
N ARG A 60 6.57 -10.68 -17.04
CA ARG A 60 7.91 -10.70 -16.48
C ARG A 60 8.22 -9.31 -15.95
N THR A 61 8.57 -9.21 -14.67
CA THR A 61 8.91 -7.95 -14.01
C THR A 61 10.22 -7.35 -14.55
N GLY A 62 10.52 -6.12 -14.18
CA GLY A 62 11.82 -5.53 -14.45
C GLY A 62 12.97 -6.34 -13.89
N PHE A 63 12.80 -6.93 -12.69
CA PHE A 63 13.78 -7.82 -12.10
C PHE A 63 14.00 -9.09 -12.93
N ASP A 64 12.92 -9.78 -13.33
CA ASP A 64 13.03 -10.99 -14.16
C ASP A 64 13.83 -10.73 -15.45
N ARG A 65 13.65 -9.55 -16.03
CA ARG A 65 14.35 -9.14 -17.25
C ARG A 65 15.81 -8.78 -17.00
N LEU A 66 16.09 -8.11 -15.87
CA LEU A 66 17.46 -7.80 -15.45
C LEU A 66 18.26 -9.08 -15.20
N ALA A 67 17.68 -10.06 -14.49
CA ALA A 67 18.29 -11.34 -14.20
C ALA A 67 18.51 -12.16 -15.49
N ALA A 68 17.52 -12.20 -16.38
CA ALA A 68 17.63 -12.88 -17.68
C ALA A 68 18.69 -12.29 -18.60
N ASP A 69 19.00 -10.98 -18.44
CA ASP A 69 20.11 -10.29 -19.14
C ASP A 69 21.46 -10.53 -18.45
N GLY A 70 21.53 -11.39 -17.43
CA GLY A 70 22.75 -11.68 -16.67
C GLY A 70 23.29 -10.49 -15.91
N TYR A 71 22.42 -9.58 -15.46
CA TYR A 71 22.76 -8.35 -14.71
C TYR A 71 23.77 -7.44 -15.40
N ARG A 72 23.91 -7.53 -16.73
CA ARG A 72 24.91 -6.73 -17.50
C ARG A 72 24.86 -5.24 -17.21
N ARG A 73 23.65 -4.75 -16.89
CA ARG A 73 23.44 -3.33 -16.53
C ARG A 73 24.09 -2.92 -15.21
N LEU A 74 24.42 -3.88 -14.35
CA LEU A 74 25.02 -3.67 -13.04
C LEU A 74 26.50 -4.08 -12.98
N SER A 75 27.04 -4.59 -14.09
CA SER A 75 28.42 -5.10 -14.16
C SER A 75 29.44 -4.04 -13.72
N GLY A 76 30.36 -4.43 -12.81
CA GLY A 76 31.43 -3.58 -12.30
C GLY A 76 30.95 -2.43 -11.40
N GLN A 77 29.70 -2.48 -10.89
CA GLN A 77 29.12 -1.47 -10.02
C GLN A 77 28.90 -2.03 -8.63
N LYS A 78 29.23 -1.27 -7.59
CA LYS A 78 28.77 -1.51 -6.21
C LYS A 78 27.30 -1.15 -6.12
N VAL A 79 26.46 -2.17 -5.90
CA VAL A 79 25.00 -2.05 -5.98
C VAL A 79 24.38 -1.96 -4.59
N GLY A 80 23.42 -1.07 -4.44
CA GLY A 80 22.48 -1.07 -3.31
C GLY A 80 21.05 -1.14 -3.81
N VAL A 81 20.18 -1.84 -3.09
CA VAL A 81 18.79 -2.04 -3.50
C VAL A 81 17.82 -1.39 -2.53
N VAL A 82 16.98 -0.48 -3.01
CA VAL A 82 15.81 0.05 -2.30
C VAL A 82 14.66 -0.92 -2.55
N THR A 83 14.23 -1.63 -1.52
CA THR A 83 13.20 -2.67 -1.66
C THR A 83 12.53 -2.99 -0.32
N ASN A 84 11.45 -3.78 -0.39
CA ASN A 84 10.67 -4.27 0.74
C ASN A 84 10.20 -5.71 0.45
N PRO A 85 9.31 -6.34 1.25
CA PRO A 85 8.85 -7.72 1.02
C PRO A 85 8.27 -7.99 -0.37
N THR A 86 7.83 -6.97 -1.09
CA THR A 86 7.28 -7.13 -2.45
C THR A 86 8.33 -7.37 -3.53
N GLY A 87 9.60 -7.10 -3.22
CA GLY A 87 10.73 -7.35 -4.11
C GLY A 87 10.99 -8.84 -4.29
N VAL A 88 10.08 -9.56 -4.95
CA VAL A 88 10.19 -11.01 -5.16
C VAL A 88 10.19 -11.38 -6.63
N THR A 89 10.78 -12.52 -6.91
CA THR A 89 10.72 -13.25 -8.17
C THR A 89 9.35 -13.93 -8.35
N GLN A 90 9.09 -14.52 -9.52
CA GLN A 90 7.84 -15.25 -9.77
C GLN A 90 7.69 -16.51 -8.89
N ASP A 91 8.80 -17.09 -8.42
CA ASP A 91 8.86 -18.22 -7.49
C ASP A 91 9.02 -17.77 -6.02
N VAL A 92 8.62 -16.53 -5.73
CA VAL A 92 8.54 -15.86 -4.41
C VAL A 92 9.85 -15.79 -3.61
N ARG A 93 11.01 -15.92 -4.25
CA ARG A 93 12.29 -15.63 -3.60
C ARG A 93 12.55 -14.13 -3.58
N HIS A 94 13.05 -13.62 -2.46
CA HIS A 94 13.37 -12.21 -2.36
C HIS A 94 14.53 -11.84 -3.29
N ILE A 95 14.40 -10.72 -4.03
CA ILE A 95 15.40 -10.32 -5.05
C ILE A 95 16.78 -10.04 -4.46
N VAL A 96 16.85 -9.54 -3.22
CA VAL A 96 18.12 -9.32 -2.51
C VAL A 96 18.84 -10.65 -2.30
N ASP A 97 18.13 -11.69 -1.85
CA ASP A 97 18.72 -13.02 -1.65
C ASP A 97 19.22 -13.62 -2.99
N VAL A 98 18.45 -13.40 -4.06
CA VAL A 98 18.83 -13.86 -5.42
C VAL A 98 20.05 -13.11 -5.96
N MET A 99 20.09 -11.77 -5.79
CA MET A 99 21.20 -10.95 -6.25
C MET A 99 22.48 -11.19 -5.43
N HIS A 100 22.32 -11.37 -4.11
CA HIS A 100 23.46 -11.63 -3.21
C HIS A 100 24.12 -12.99 -3.52
N ALA A 101 23.35 -14.00 -3.92
CA ALA A 101 23.87 -15.31 -4.29
C ALA A 101 24.50 -15.35 -5.70
N ASP A 102 24.41 -14.30 -6.49
CA ASP A 102 24.91 -14.24 -7.87
C ASP A 102 26.22 -13.43 -7.94
N GLU A 103 27.33 -14.11 -8.17
CA GLU A 103 28.67 -13.53 -8.24
C GLU A 103 28.85 -12.41 -9.30
N ARG A 104 27.90 -12.27 -10.23
CA ARG A 104 27.91 -11.19 -11.23
C ARG A 104 27.44 -9.85 -10.67
N VAL A 105 26.89 -9.82 -9.44
CA VAL A 105 26.36 -8.63 -8.79
C VAL A 105 27.15 -8.36 -7.52
N ASP A 106 27.85 -7.25 -7.46
CA ASP A 106 28.49 -6.74 -6.25
C ASP A 106 27.44 -6.00 -5.38
N LEU A 107 26.55 -6.78 -4.71
CA LEU A 107 25.51 -6.25 -3.85
C LEU A 107 26.07 -5.97 -2.47
N ILE A 108 26.14 -4.68 -2.07
CA ILE A 108 26.81 -4.25 -0.83
C ILE A 108 25.89 -3.60 0.21
N ALA A 109 24.65 -3.25 -0.17
CA ALA A 109 23.73 -2.56 0.74
C ALA A 109 22.26 -2.79 0.37
N VAL A 110 21.39 -2.71 1.37
CA VAL A 110 19.94 -2.68 1.22
C VAL A 110 19.37 -1.42 1.86
N PHE A 111 18.32 -0.86 1.28
CA PHE A 111 17.65 0.35 1.76
C PHE A 111 16.17 0.04 1.98
N GLY A 112 15.71 0.07 3.24
CA GLY A 112 14.33 -0.23 3.63
C GLY A 112 13.47 1.03 3.66
N PRO A 113 12.27 1.02 3.05
CA PRO A 113 11.28 2.11 3.13
C PRO A 113 10.43 2.03 4.40
N GLU A 114 9.29 2.72 4.42
CA GLU A 114 8.22 2.48 5.40
C GLU A 114 7.91 0.98 5.50
N HIS A 115 7.58 0.48 6.66
CA HIS A 115 7.43 -0.93 7.03
C HIS A 115 8.74 -1.73 7.10
N GLY A 116 9.85 -1.20 6.60
CA GLY A 116 11.17 -1.85 6.60
C GLY A 116 11.42 -2.78 5.42
N PHE A 117 12.64 -3.27 5.35
CA PHE A 117 13.10 -4.18 4.29
C PHE A 117 12.42 -5.57 4.34
N ARG A 118 12.33 -6.15 5.54
CA ARG A 118 11.64 -7.45 5.75
C ARG A 118 10.18 -7.29 6.16
N GLY A 119 9.67 -6.04 6.32
CA GLY A 119 8.25 -5.75 6.49
C GLY A 119 7.70 -5.98 7.90
N THR A 120 8.53 -5.81 8.93
CA THR A 120 8.14 -6.09 10.31
C THR A 120 7.43 -4.93 10.99
N ALA A 121 7.53 -3.70 10.46
CA ALA A 121 6.95 -2.51 11.06
C ALA A 121 5.53 -2.21 10.58
N GLN A 122 4.69 -1.70 11.48
CA GLN A 122 3.35 -1.21 11.17
C GLN A 122 3.38 0.13 10.41
N ALA A 123 2.21 0.60 9.94
CA ALA A 123 2.08 1.89 9.28
C ALA A 123 2.62 3.02 10.15
N GLY A 124 3.43 3.89 9.55
CA GLY A 124 4.12 4.97 10.26
C GLY A 124 5.43 4.55 10.93
N GLY A 125 5.91 3.32 10.74
CA GLY A 125 7.16 2.79 11.31
C GLY A 125 8.15 2.27 10.28
N SER A 126 9.40 2.09 10.71
CA SER A 126 10.49 1.45 9.96
C SER A 126 11.36 0.59 10.88
N GLU A 127 12.30 -0.17 10.29
CA GLU A 127 13.13 -1.12 11.04
C GLU A 127 14.44 -0.51 11.61
N GLY A 128 14.81 0.70 11.19
CA GLY A 128 16.10 1.29 11.54
C GLY A 128 17.26 0.71 10.73
N ARG A 129 18.52 0.85 11.27
CA ARG A 129 19.73 0.28 10.65
C ARG A 129 20.11 -1.03 11.35
N TYR A 130 20.35 -2.08 10.56
CA TYR A 130 20.83 -3.39 11.04
C TYR A 130 21.57 -4.13 9.92
N ASP A 131 22.18 -5.27 10.25
CA ASP A 131 22.73 -6.20 9.27
C ASP A 131 21.71 -7.33 9.04
N ASP A 132 21.31 -7.58 7.81
CA ASP A 132 20.31 -8.59 7.47
C ASP A 132 20.80 -10.00 7.85
N PRO A 133 20.08 -10.75 8.70
CA PRO A 133 20.56 -12.04 9.20
C PRO A 133 20.67 -13.11 8.10
N ALA A 134 20.00 -12.95 6.96
CA ALA A 134 20.04 -13.92 5.87
C ALA A 134 21.25 -13.70 4.94
N THR A 135 21.68 -12.47 4.73
CA THR A 135 22.74 -12.13 3.76
C THR A 135 23.98 -11.50 4.40
N GLY A 136 23.86 -11.01 5.65
CA GLY A 136 24.91 -10.22 6.28
C GLY A 136 25.05 -8.80 5.73
N LEU A 137 24.22 -8.40 4.77
CA LEU A 137 24.29 -7.08 4.17
C LEU A 137 23.77 -5.99 5.13
N PRO A 138 24.40 -4.80 5.15
CA PRO A 138 23.90 -3.68 5.92
C PRO A 138 22.58 -3.17 5.32
N VAL A 139 21.56 -3.06 6.17
CA VAL A 139 20.26 -2.46 5.85
C VAL A 139 20.22 -1.05 6.41
N TYR A 140 19.90 -0.09 5.56
CA TYR A 140 19.75 1.32 5.91
C TYR A 140 18.28 1.71 5.86
N ASP A 141 17.81 2.44 6.86
CA ASP A 141 16.46 3.00 6.87
C ASP A 141 16.39 4.27 6.00
N THR A 142 15.42 4.31 5.07
CA THR A 142 15.13 5.47 4.21
C THR A 142 13.84 6.18 4.57
N TYR A 143 13.05 5.63 5.49
CA TYR A 143 11.75 6.17 5.84
C TYR A 143 11.86 7.60 6.40
N LEU A 144 11.02 8.50 5.88
CA LEU A 144 11.01 9.94 6.20
C LEU A 144 12.35 10.67 5.98
N LYS A 145 13.31 10.05 5.28
CA LYS A 145 14.55 10.71 4.86
C LYS A 145 14.41 11.21 3.43
N SER A 146 14.91 12.43 3.19
CA SER A 146 14.92 13.07 1.87
C SER A 146 16.13 14.00 1.74
N GLY A 147 16.41 14.49 0.53
CA GLY A 147 17.43 15.49 0.27
C GLY A 147 18.83 15.09 0.75
N GLY A 148 19.49 16.00 1.51
CA GLY A 148 20.85 15.82 2.03
C GLY A 148 21.00 14.57 2.91
N PRO A 149 20.21 14.41 3.98
CA PRO A 149 20.32 13.23 4.87
C PRO A 149 20.24 11.89 4.15
N LEU A 150 19.41 11.76 3.12
CA LEU A 150 19.33 10.51 2.33
C LEU A 150 20.51 10.38 1.37
N ALA A 151 20.99 11.49 0.80
CA ALA A 151 22.20 11.49 -0.03
C ALA A 151 23.46 11.08 0.77
N ASP A 152 23.54 11.48 2.05
CA ASP A 152 24.61 11.08 2.95
C ASP A 152 24.57 9.57 3.23
N VAL A 153 23.36 8.98 3.36
CA VAL A 153 23.19 7.51 3.49
C VAL A 153 23.74 6.80 2.26
N PHE A 154 23.42 7.25 1.05
CA PHE A 154 23.95 6.64 -0.19
C PHE A 154 25.46 6.83 -0.33
N THR A 155 25.99 7.95 0.11
CA THR A 155 27.43 8.21 0.08
C THR A 155 28.17 7.31 1.08
N ALA A 156 27.68 7.24 2.32
CA ALA A 156 28.27 6.43 3.39
C ALA A 156 28.19 4.93 3.11
N SER A 157 27.16 4.46 2.40
CA SER A 157 27.02 3.04 2.02
C SER A 157 28.05 2.60 0.99
N GLY A 158 28.69 3.52 0.27
CA GLY A 158 29.70 3.21 -0.74
C GLY A 158 29.16 2.71 -2.07
N VAL A 159 27.83 2.72 -2.30
CA VAL A 159 27.23 2.27 -3.56
C VAL A 159 27.55 3.19 -4.73
N ASP A 160 27.70 2.63 -5.92
CA ASP A 160 27.80 3.37 -7.18
C ASP A 160 26.44 3.52 -7.85
N THR A 161 25.63 2.48 -7.75
CA THR A 161 24.30 2.37 -8.36
C THR A 161 23.26 1.99 -7.30
N VAL A 162 22.18 2.76 -7.27
CA VAL A 162 20.98 2.45 -6.47
C VAL A 162 19.93 1.82 -7.39
N VAL A 163 19.48 0.63 -7.03
CA VAL A 163 18.39 -0.09 -7.72
C VAL A 163 17.12 0.07 -6.91
N PHE A 164 15.99 0.31 -7.55
CA PHE A 164 14.68 0.40 -6.91
C PHE A 164 13.78 -0.71 -7.44
N ASP A 165 13.20 -1.51 -6.53
CA ASP A 165 12.23 -2.55 -6.85
C ASP A 165 11.20 -2.70 -5.71
N ILE A 166 10.06 -2.04 -5.82
CA ILE A 166 8.94 -2.09 -4.87
C ILE A 166 7.63 -2.11 -5.65
N GLN A 167 6.66 -2.95 -5.23
CA GLN A 167 5.30 -2.95 -5.75
C GLN A 167 4.53 -1.75 -5.19
N ASP A 168 4.01 -0.90 -6.08
CA ASP A 168 3.11 0.19 -5.74
C ASP A 168 1.64 -0.28 -5.64
N ALA A 169 0.78 0.54 -5.03
CA ALA A 169 -0.67 0.31 -4.92
C ALA A 169 -1.52 1.15 -5.90
N GLY A 170 -0.91 1.95 -6.76
CA GLY A 170 -1.61 2.75 -7.78
C GLY A 170 -2.20 4.07 -7.29
N ALA A 171 -1.94 4.47 -6.06
CA ALA A 171 -2.51 5.66 -5.43
C ALA A 171 -1.42 6.61 -4.93
N ARG A 172 -1.62 7.93 -5.13
CA ARG A 172 -0.66 8.98 -4.76
C ARG A 172 -0.23 8.92 -3.30
N PHE A 173 -1.15 8.67 -2.40
CA PHE A 173 -0.89 8.65 -0.96
C PHE A 173 -0.26 7.33 -0.47
N TYR A 174 0.01 6.36 -1.37
CA TYR A 174 0.78 5.18 -1.05
C TYR A 174 2.28 5.50 -1.18
N THR A 175 2.99 5.54 -0.06
CA THR A 175 4.25 6.29 0.12
C THR A 175 5.46 5.81 -0.69
N TYR A 176 5.42 4.60 -1.25
CA TYR A 176 6.57 4.04 -1.97
C TYR A 176 6.96 4.80 -3.24
N ILE A 177 6.00 5.45 -3.91
CA ILE A 177 6.32 6.32 -5.04
C ILE A 177 7.07 7.59 -4.60
N TRP A 178 6.86 8.01 -3.33
CA TRP A 178 7.60 9.14 -2.76
C TRP A 178 8.95 8.70 -2.20
N THR A 179 9.08 7.48 -1.70
CA THR A 179 10.39 6.85 -1.46
C THR A 179 11.19 6.79 -2.76
N LEU A 180 10.57 6.42 -3.89
CA LEU A 180 11.20 6.48 -5.22
C LEU A 180 11.69 7.90 -5.54
N TYR A 181 10.83 8.91 -5.40
CA TYR A 181 11.15 10.31 -5.65
C TYR A 181 12.32 10.80 -4.79
N ASP A 182 12.25 10.58 -3.48
CA ASP A 182 13.27 11.00 -2.52
C ASP A 182 14.62 10.30 -2.77
N CYS A 183 14.59 9.00 -3.09
CA CYS A 183 15.79 8.25 -3.46
C CYS A 183 16.40 8.73 -4.78
N MET A 184 15.60 9.10 -5.77
CA MET A 184 16.09 9.68 -7.03
C MET A 184 16.74 11.05 -6.80
N GLU A 185 16.09 11.92 -5.99
CA GLU A 185 16.67 13.23 -5.63
C GLU A 185 18.01 13.06 -4.89
N ALA A 186 18.04 12.18 -3.89
CA ALA A 186 19.23 11.89 -3.11
C ALA A 186 20.37 11.30 -3.97
N ALA A 187 20.05 10.38 -4.88
CA ALA A 187 21.01 9.80 -5.82
C ALA A 187 21.57 10.88 -6.78
N ALA A 188 20.75 11.82 -7.24
CA ALA A 188 21.20 12.94 -8.07
C ALA A 188 22.16 13.87 -7.30
N ARG A 189 21.90 14.12 -6.01
CA ARG A 189 22.76 14.90 -5.11
C ARG A 189 24.11 14.19 -4.87
N ALA A 190 24.05 12.88 -4.58
CA ALA A 190 25.23 12.04 -4.32
C ALA A 190 25.98 11.62 -5.59
N GLY A 191 25.52 12.01 -6.79
CA GLY A 191 26.15 11.64 -8.07
C GLY A 191 26.05 10.16 -8.41
N LYS A 192 25.10 9.43 -7.83
CA LYS A 192 24.89 7.99 -8.04
C LYS A 192 24.01 7.73 -9.27
N ARG A 193 24.21 6.58 -9.90
CA ARG A 193 23.29 6.04 -10.92
C ARG A 193 22.06 5.48 -10.25
N PHE A 194 20.91 5.60 -10.92
CA PHE A 194 19.62 5.10 -10.39
C PHE A 194 18.95 4.19 -11.42
N VAL A 195 18.62 2.97 -11.02
CA VAL A 195 18.01 1.96 -11.89
C VAL A 195 16.66 1.55 -11.29
N VAL A 196 15.58 1.71 -12.05
CA VAL A 196 14.22 1.32 -11.60
C VAL A 196 13.80 0.06 -12.32
N LEU A 197 13.44 -0.96 -11.55
CA LEU A 197 12.90 -2.23 -12.05
C LEU A 197 11.38 -2.15 -12.00
N ASP A 198 10.72 -2.31 -13.14
CA ASP A 198 9.28 -2.06 -13.25
C ASP A 198 8.42 -3.19 -12.71
N ARG A 199 7.32 -2.79 -12.08
CA ARG A 199 6.23 -3.66 -11.62
C ARG A 199 4.88 -3.14 -12.09
N PRO A 200 3.85 -4.01 -12.25
CA PRO A 200 2.54 -3.59 -12.72
C PRO A 200 1.87 -2.61 -11.75
N ASN A 201 1.12 -1.66 -12.32
CA ASN A 201 0.14 -0.94 -11.50
C ASN A 201 -1.01 -1.90 -11.19
N PRO A 202 -1.31 -2.19 -9.91
CA PRO A 202 -2.25 -3.27 -9.56
C PRO A 202 -3.71 -2.93 -9.86
N VAL A 203 -4.02 -1.63 -9.97
CA VAL A 203 -5.37 -1.11 -10.18
C VAL A 203 -5.58 -0.59 -11.61
N THR A 204 -4.82 -1.09 -12.55
CA THR A 204 -4.69 -0.73 -13.97
C THR A 204 -3.93 0.56 -14.27
N GLY A 205 -3.44 0.64 -15.52
CA GLY A 205 -2.83 1.86 -16.05
C GLY A 205 -3.75 2.67 -16.97
N ARG A 206 -5.03 2.29 -17.12
CA ARG A 206 -5.94 2.89 -18.12
C ARG A 206 -6.16 4.37 -17.91
N ALA A 207 -6.56 4.74 -16.72
CA ALA A 207 -6.95 6.11 -16.41
C ALA A 207 -6.18 6.65 -15.20
N ALA A 208 -5.94 7.95 -15.21
CA ALA A 208 -5.67 8.72 -14.03
C ALA A 208 -7.01 9.26 -13.51
N LEU A 209 -7.26 9.14 -12.19
CA LEU A 209 -8.52 9.50 -11.55
C LEU A 209 -8.29 10.40 -10.33
N GLY A 210 -9.31 11.19 -10.00
CA GLY A 210 -9.33 12.02 -8.81
C GLY A 210 -8.55 13.33 -8.91
N PRO A 211 -8.54 14.12 -7.83
CA PRO A 211 -7.93 15.44 -7.81
C PRO A 211 -6.42 15.37 -7.91
N VAL A 212 -5.83 16.38 -8.53
CA VAL A 212 -4.37 16.57 -8.62
C VAL A 212 -3.90 17.30 -7.36
N LEU A 213 -2.74 16.92 -6.83
CA LEU A 213 -2.13 17.59 -5.69
C LEU A 213 -1.74 19.02 -6.04
N ARG A 214 -2.12 19.97 -5.20
CA ARG A 214 -1.56 21.34 -5.19
C ARG A 214 -0.35 21.38 -4.26
N ARG A 215 0.75 22.00 -4.70
CA ARG A 215 2.05 21.97 -3.98
C ARG A 215 1.99 22.46 -2.53
N GLU A 216 1.09 23.39 -2.20
CA GLU A 216 0.89 23.87 -0.85
C GLU A 216 0.35 22.81 0.13
N PHE A 217 -0.19 21.70 -0.39
CA PHE A 217 -0.63 20.53 0.38
C PHE A 217 0.38 19.38 0.40
N ALA A 218 1.58 19.62 -0.13
CA ALA A 218 2.60 18.58 -0.21
C ALA A 218 3.02 18.08 1.18
N THR A 219 3.11 16.75 1.30
CA THR A 219 3.55 16.04 2.50
C THR A 219 4.23 14.73 2.07
N PHE A 220 4.56 13.86 3.04
CA PHE A 220 5.07 12.52 2.73
C PHE A 220 4.06 11.60 2.02
N VAL A 221 2.75 11.91 2.01
CA VAL A 221 1.71 11.20 1.25
C VAL A 221 1.38 11.84 -0.11
N GLY A 222 2.17 12.81 -0.53
CA GLY A 222 2.03 13.49 -1.82
C GLY A 222 3.01 14.64 -1.94
N ARG A 223 4.03 14.54 -2.80
CA ARG A 223 5.06 15.58 -2.93
C ARG A 223 4.84 16.46 -4.16
N GLU A 224 4.38 15.88 -5.26
CA GLU A 224 4.32 16.54 -6.56
C GLU A 224 2.92 16.44 -7.19
N PRO A 225 2.57 17.35 -8.11
CA PRO A 225 1.26 17.44 -8.75
C PRO A 225 0.92 16.24 -9.64
N ILE A 226 0.57 15.11 -9.04
CA ILE A 226 -0.02 13.96 -9.72
C ILE A 226 -1.43 13.71 -9.19
N SER A 227 -2.27 13.01 -9.98
CA SER A 227 -3.64 12.67 -9.59
C SER A 227 -3.67 11.62 -8.47
N GLN A 228 -4.79 11.52 -7.78
CA GLN A 228 -5.00 10.61 -6.65
C GLN A 228 -4.75 9.15 -7.05
N ALA A 229 -5.39 8.63 -8.10
CA ALA A 229 -5.00 7.39 -8.75
C ALA A 229 -4.25 7.77 -10.04
N HIS A 230 -2.95 7.49 -10.10
CA HIS A 230 -2.09 8.03 -11.16
C HIS A 230 -2.09 7.20 -12.45
N GLY A 231 -2.47 5.91 -12.38
CA GLY A 231 -2.55 5.03 -13.54
C GLY A 231 -1.21 4.83 -14.27
N MET A 232 -0.10 4.86 -13.56
CA MET A 232 1.26 4.70 -14.08
C MET A 232 1.99 3.57 -13.38
N THR A 233 2.97 2.96 -14.04
CA THR A 233 3.91 2.03 -13.39
C THR A 233 5.04 2.81 -12.70
N VAL A 234 5.82 2.13 -11.85
CA VAL A 234 6.93 2.78 -11.13
C VAL A 234 8.00 3.34 -12.06
N THR A 235 8.29 2.69 -13.20
CA THR A 235 9.23 3.24 -14.18
C THR A 235 8.65 4.43 -14.95
N GLU A 236 7.36 4.44 -15.21
CA GLU A 236 6.68 5.59 -15.82
C GLU A 236 6.69 6.78 -14.87
N LEU A 237 6.43 6.56 -13.56
CA LEU A 237 6.55 7.60 -12.53
C LEU A 237 7.99 8.11 -12.39
N ALA A 238 8.99 7.21 -12.36
CA ALA A 238 10.39 7.63 -12.30
C ALA A 238 10.78 8.54 -13.47
N ARG A 239 10.33 8.22 -14.68
CA ARG A 239 10.56 9.07 -15.86
C ARG A 239 9.85 10.41 -15.74
N LEU A 240 8.59 10.42 -15.28
CA LEU A 240 7.84 11.65 -15.02
C LEU A 240 8.56 12.51 -13.97
N PHE A 241 8.95 11.93 -12.85
CA PHE A 241 9.65 12.64 -11.77
C PHE A 241 10.97 13.24 -12.26
N ASN A 242 11.75 12.45 -13.02
CA ASN A 242 13.03 12.88 -13.55
C ASN A 242 12.92 14.00 -14.59
N GLY A 243 11.83 14.01 -15.37
CA GLY A 243 11.62 14.98 -16.45
C GLY A 243 10.92 16.25 -16.01
N GLU A 244 9.99 16.16 -15.03
CA GLU A 244 9.11 17.29 -14.70
C GLU A 244 9.37 17.89 -13.31
N PHE A 245 9.85 17.09 -12.34
CA PHE A 245 9.79 17.52 -10.95
C PHE A 245 11.14 17.60 -10.24
N LEU A 246 12.11 16.75 -10.57
CA LEU A 246 13.43 16.84 -9.96
C LEU A 246 14.16 18.10 -10.42
N ALA A 247 14.60 18.93 -9.46
CA ALA A 247 15.39 20.14 -9.76
C ALA A 247 16.71 19.81 -10.48
N LYS A 248 17.30 18.65 -10.18
CA LYS A 248 18.47 18.09 -10.87
C LYS A 248 18.12 16.67 -11.29
N PRO A 249 18.01 16.39 -12.59
CA PRO A 249 17.77 15.05 -13.08
C PRO A 249 18.84 14.07 -12.60
N VAL A 250 18.42 12.87 -12.18
CA VAL A 250 19.33 11.78 -11.85
C VAL A 250 19.74 11.03 -13.12
N ARG A 251 20.88 10.37 -13.11
CA ARG A 251 21.27 9.41 -14.15
C ARG A 251 20.39 8.17 -14.08
N LEU A 252 19.18 8.30 -14.64
CA LEU A 252 18.11 7.30 -14.58
C LEU A 252 18.25 6.26 -15.68
N GLU A 253 18.12 5.00 -15.30
CA GLU A 253 17.85 3.88 -16.19
C GLU A 253 16.62 3.11 -15.74
N THR A 254 15.84 2.61 -16.67
CA THR A 254 14.60 1.83 -16.37
C THR A 254 14.63 0.48 -17.06
N VAL A 255 14.24 -0.56 -16.32
CA VAL A 255 14.07 -1.90 -16.85
C VAL A 255 12.58 -2.22 -16.90
N ALA A 256 12.02 -2.17 -18.10
CA ALA A 256 10.58 -2.38 -18.32
C ALA A 256 10.17 -3.83 -18.09
N MET A 257 8.91 -4.04 -17.75
CA MET A 257 8.25 -5.35 -17.82
C MET A 257 8.11 -5.85 -19.27
N SER A 258 7.77 -7.12 -19.43
CA SER A 258 7.20 -7.66 -20.66
C SER A 258 5.91 -8.42 -20.36
N GLY A 259 4.97 -8.43 -21.33
CA GLY A 259 3.70 -9.11 -21.21
C GLY A 259 2.60 -8.36 -20.45
N TRP A 260 2.90 -7.24 -19.80
CA TRP A 260 1.89 -6.42 -19.14
C TRP A 260 1.23 -5.45 -20.14
N ARG A 261 -0.10 -5.36 -20.05
CA ARG A 261 -0.92 -4.42 -20.80
C ARG A 261 -1.54 -3.41 -19.85
N ARG A 262 -1.71 -2.20 -20.30
CA ARG A 262 -2.23 -1.09 -19.48
C ARG A 262 -3.61 -1.36 -18.87
N GLY A 263 -4.41 -2.19 -19.52
CA GLY A 263 -5.73 -2.61 -19.04
C GLY A 263 -5.73 -3.73 -18.02
N ASP A 264 -4.59 -4.39 -17.77
CA ASP A 264 -4.54 -5.54 -16.87
C ASP A 264 -4.67 -5.10 -15.41
N PHE A 265 -5.56 -5.75 -14.67
CA PHE A 265 -5.54 -5.79 -13.21
C PHE A 265 -4.48 -6.76 -12.74
N PHE A 266 -4.11 -6.70 -11.45
CA PHE A 266 -2.97 -7.48 -10.95
C PHE A 266 -3.12 -8.99 -11.16
N ASP A 267 -4.30 -9.55 -10.95
CA ASP A 267 -4.60 -10.98 -11.12
C ASP A 267 -4.36 -11.48 -12.57
N ALA A 268 -4.58 -10.63 -13.57
CA ALA A 268 -4.28 -10.96 -14.97
C ALA A 268 -2.78 -11.09 -15.27
N THR A 269 -1.91 -10.63 -14.38
CA THR A 269 -0.45 -10.67 -14.57
C THR A 269 0.14 -12.05 -14.34
N GLY A 270 -0.52 -12.89 -13.53
CA GLY A 270 -0.02 -14.18 -13.05
C GLY A 270 1.14 -14.06 -12.05
N LEU A 271 1.42 -12.86 -11.53
CA LEU A 271 2.41 -12.61 -10.49
C LEU A 271 1.83 -12.92 -9.10
N PRO A 272 2.64 -13.38 -8.14
CA PRO A 272 2.21 -13.52 -6.76
C PRO A 272 1.94 -12.15 -6.14
N TRP A 273 0.81 -12.01 -5.44
CA TRP A 273 0.58 -10.84 -4.59
C TRP A 273 1.30 -11.01 -3.26
N VAL A 274 2.29 -10.19 -3.01
CA VAL A 274 2.90 -10.04 -1.70
C VAL A 274 2.35 -8.74 -1.12
N PRO A 275 1.69 -8.78 0.06
CA PRO A 275 1.13 -7.57 0.66
C PRO A 275 2.20 -6.48 0.82
N PRO A 276 2.07 -5.33 0.15
CA PRO A 276 3.08 -4.28 0.22
C PRO A 276 3.08 -3.55 1.58
N SER A 277 2.03 -3.73 2.35
CA SER A 277 1.93 -3.29 3.75
C SER A 277 0.97 -4.21 4.52
N PRO A 278 1.01 -4.23 5.86
CA PRO A 278 0.15 -5.10 6.67
C PRO A 278 -1.36 -4.94 6.43
N ASN A 279 -1.79 -3.76 5.94
CA ASN A 279 -3.20 -3.48 5.66
C ASN A 279 -3.53 -3.48 4.16
N MET A 280 -2.72 -4.17 3.34
CA MET A 280 -2.96 -4.32 1.90
C MET A 280 -2.97 -5.81 1.50
N PRO A 281 -3.89 -6.62 2.04
CA PRO A 281 -3.85 -8.08 1.92
C PRO A 281 -4.09 -8.59 0.50
N THR A 282 -4.85 -7.88 -0.32
CA THR A 282 -5.27 -8.36 -1.65
C THR A 282 -5.22 -7.24 -2.71
N PRO A 283 -5.15 -7.60 -4.01
CA PRO A 283 -5.34 -6.62 -5.09
C PRO A 283 -6.69 -5.90 -5.06
N ASP A 284 -7.76 -6.56 -4.57
CA ASP A 284 -9.08 -5.93 -4.42
C ASP A 284 -9.04 -4.82 -3.37
N THR A 285 -8.29 -5.06 -2.27
CA THR A 285 -8.03 -4.02 -1.27
C THR A 285 -7.30 -2.83 -1.89
N ALA A 286 -6.30 -3.05 -2.75
CA ALA A 286 -5.59 -1.96 -3.44
C ALA A 286 -6.52 -1.16 -4.37
N LEU A 287 -7.45 -1.84 -5.04
CA LEU A 287 -8.45 -1.19 -5.90
C LEU A 287 -9.40 -0.30 -5.08
N ALA A 288 -9.92 -0.79 -3.96
CA ALA A 288 -10.76 0.00 -3.05
C ALA A 288 -9.97 1.15 -2.41
N TYR A 289 -8.74 0.87 -1.94
CA TYR A 289 -7.84 1.81 -1.28
C TYR A 289 -7.61 3.09 -2.08
N ALA A 290 -7.52 3.01 -3.41
CA ALA A 290 -7.33 4.17 -4.27
C ALA A 290 -8.38 5.27 -4.05
N GLY A 291 -9.54 4.93 -3.48
CA GLY A 291 -10.57 5.86 -3.05
C GLY A 291 -10.75 5.90 -1.53
N THR A 292 -10.96 4.75 -0.90
CA THR A 292 -11.39 4.66 0.50
C THR A 292 -10.35 5.04 1.54
N CYS A 293 -9.06 5.17 1.15
CA CYS A 293 -8.05 5.80 2.00
C CYS A 293 -8.45 7.20 2.46
N LEU A 294 -9.33 7.90 1.74
CA LEU A 294 -9.85 9.21 2.15
C LEU A 294 -10.53 9.19 3.52
N PHE A 295 -11.04 8.03 3.97
CA PHE A 295 -11.64 7.87 5.29
C PHE A 295 -10.64 7.99 6.44
N GLU A 296 -9.35 7.90 6.19
CA GLU A 296 -8.32 8.28 7.18
C GLU A 296 -8.44 9.75 7.59
N GLY A 297 -8.98 10.61 6.73
CA GLY A 297 -9.24 12.02 6.99
C GLY A 297 -10.50 12.29 7.83
N THR A 298 -11.22 11.27 8.27
CA THR A 298 -12.47 11.35 9.01
C THR A 298 -12.38 10.64 10.36
N ASN A 299 -13.46 10.73 11.14
CA ASN A 299 -13.64 9.95 12.36
C ASN A 299 -14.21 8.54 12.12
N LEU A 300 -14.54 8.16 10.87
CA LEU A 300 -14.92 6.78 10.53
C LEU A 300 -13.69 5.89 10.46
N SER A 301 -13.86 4.61 10.81
CA SER A 301 -12.87 3.56 10.55
C SER A 301 -12.80 3.28 9.04
N GLU A 302 -11.59 3.15 8.54
CA GLU A 302 -11.29 2.64 7.21
C GLU A 302 -11.05 1.11 7.20
N GLY A 303 -11.49 0.41 8.26
CA GLY A 303 -11.44 -1.04 8.35
C GLY A 303 -10.07 -1.63 8.73
N ARG A 304 -9.08 -0.81 9.11
CA ARG A 304 -7.84 -1.32 9.71
C ARG A 304 -8.18 -2.12 10.97
N GLY A 305 -7.47 -3.21 11.21
CA GLY A 305 -7.80 -4.14 12.30
C GLY A 305 -8.91 -5.14 11.98
N THR A 306 -9.37 -5.18 10.73
CA THR A 306 -10.28 -6.20 10.20
C THR A 306 -9.60 -7.05 9.12
N THR A 307 -10.25 -8.10 8.66
CA THR A 307 -9.77 -8.91 7.52
C THR A 307 -9.96 -8.23 6.16
N ARG A 308 -10.66 -7.08 6.11
CA ARG A 308 -10.98 -6.33 4.89
C ARG A 308 -10.74 -4.82 5.08
N PRO A 309 -9.47 -4.42 5.36
CA PRO A 309 -9.13 -3.00 5.46
C PRO A 309 -9.46 -2.29 4.15
N PHE A 310 -9.94 -1.05 4.24
CA PHE A 310 -10.39 -0.22 3.12
C PHE A 310 -11.61 -0.71 2.34
N GLU A 311 -12.07 -1.93 2.59
CA GLU A 311 -13.30 -2.48 2.04
C GLU A 311 -14.46 -2.44 3.06
N LEU A 312 -14.14 -2.30 4.36
CA LEU A 312 -15.08 -2.08 5.46
C LEU A 312 -14.90 -0.65 6.01
N LEU A 313 -15.97 0.11 6.06
CA LEU A 313 -15.98 1.50 6.54
C LEU A 313 -17.10 1.65 7.56
N GLY A 314 -16.85 2.34 8.69
CA GLY A 314 -17.90 2.48 9.68
C GLY A 314 -17.52 3.25 10.93
N ALA A 315 -18.52 3.43 11.81
CA ALA A 315 -18.36 4.07 13.12
C ALA A 315 -19.50 3.63 14.07
N GLU A 316 -19.37 3.96 15.35
CA GLU A 316 -20.45 3.80 16.30
C GLU A 316 -21.67 4.65 15.90
N GLY A 317 -22.87 4.04 15.95
CA GLY A 317 -24.12 4.72 15.59
C GLY A 317 -24.38 4.86 14.09
N VAL A 318 -23.52 4.32 13.23
CA VAL A 318 -23.81 4.14 11.80
C VAL A 318 -24.68 2.90 11.61
N ASP A 319 -25.68 2.99 10.75
CA ASP A 319 -26.63 1.91 10.43
C ASP A 319 -26.86 1.76 8.91
N GLY A 320 -27.82 0.89 8.53
CA GLY A 320 -28.14 0.55 7.15
C GLY A 320 -28.52 1.71 6.24
N ARG A 321 -28.99 2.84 6.82
CA ARG A 321 -29.34 4.06 6.04
C ARG A 321 -28.18 4.57 5.19
N TRP A 322 -26.94 4.39 5.63
CA TRP A 322 -25.79 4.76 4.84
C TRP A 322 -25.63 3.89 3.60
N ALA A 323 -25.75 2.55 3.75
CA ALA A 323 -25.69 1.63 2.60
C ALA A 323 -26.81 1.90 1.60
N GLU A 324 -28.04 2.14 2.10
CA GLU A 324 -29.21 2.48 1.27
C GLU A 324 -28.98 3.78 0.49
N ALA A 325 -28.53 4.85 1.17
CA ALA A 325 -28.25 6.14 0.54
C ALA A 325 -27.14 6.05 -0.52
N ALA A 326 -26.07 5.29 -0.24
CA ALA A 326 -24.98 5.10 -1.21
C ALA A 326 -25.44 4.27 -2.42
N ASN A 327 -26.21 3.21 -2.23
CA ASN A 327 -26.74 2.38 -3.31
C ASN A 327 -27.76 3.12 -4.19
N SER A 328 -28.52 4.09 -3.63
CA SER A 328 -29.46 4.90 -4.41
C SER A 328 -28.79 5.75 -5.48
N LEU A 329 -27.49 6.04 -5.33
CA LEU A 329 -26.68 6.75 -6.32
C LEU A 329 -26.31 5.88 -7.54
N SER A 330 -26.63 4.59 -7.52
CA SER A 330 -26.38 3.65 -8.63
C SER A 330 -24.92 3.67 -9.12
N LEU A 331 -23.97 3.68 -8.20
CA LEU A 331 -22.53 3.76 -8.51
C LEU A 331 -22.09 2.59 -9.41
N PRO A 332 -21.41 2.85 -10.53
CA PRO A 332 -21.00 1.79 -11.45
C PRO A 332 -20.05 0.77 -10.80
N GLY A 333 -20.27 -0.51 -11.09
CA GLY A 333 -19.35 -1.60 -10.73
C GLY A 333 -19.27 -1.96 -9.24
N VAL A 334 -20.04 -1.32 -8.36
CA VAL A 334 -19.99 -1.55 -6.91
C VAL A 334 -21.38 -1.64 -6.30
N ARG A 335 -21.49 -2.44 -5.22
CA ARG A 335 -22.65 -2.46 -4.31
C ARG A 335 -22.14 -2.38 -2.88
N LEU A 336 -22.92 -1.70 -2.04
CA LEU A 336 -22.63 -1.51 -0.62
C LEU A 336 -23.58 -2.40 0.18
N ARG A 337 -23.01 -3.22 1.06
CA ARG A 337 -23.76 -4.02 2.03
C ARG A 337 -23.64 -3.36 3.40
N GLU A 338 -24.73 -3.26 4.14
CA GLU A 338 -24.66 -2.99 5.58
C GLU A 338 -23.76 -4.04 6.25
N ALA A 339 -22.87 -3.61 7.12
CA ALA A 339 -21.94 -4.47 7.81
C ALA A 339 -21.73 -4.01 9.27
N TYR A 340 -21.61 -5.00 10.17
CA TYR A 340 -21.16 -4.78 11.54
C TYR A 340 -19.84 -5.49 11.74
N PHE A 341 -18.87 -4.83 12.38
CA PHE A 341 -17.55 -5.39 12.60
C PHE A 341 -16.87 -4.76 13.82
N ALA A 342 -15.86 -5.46 14.36
CA ALA A 342 -15.07 -4.99 15.48
C ALA A 342 -13.58 -4.97 15.10
N PRO A 343 -12.96 -3.81 14.90
CA PRO A 343 -11.54 -3.71 14.64
C PRO A 343 -10.71 -4.22 15.83
N THR A 344 -9.62 -4.94 15.56
CA THR A 344 -8.71 -5.45 16.59
C THR A 344 -7.58 -4.49 16.94
N PHE A 345 -7.42 -3.41 16.17
CA PHE A 345 -6.52 -2.28 16.43
C PHE A 345 -6.98 -1.05 15.64
N SER A 346 -6.37 0.13 15.87
CA SER A 346 -6.69 1.40 15.23
C SER A 346 -8.02 2.00 15.72
N LYS A 347 -8.76 2.71 14.86
CA LYS A 347 -10.04 3.35 15.23
C LYS A 347 -11.05 2.30 15.69
N PHE A 348 -11.71 2.55 16.79
CA PHE A 348 -12.74 1.69 17.39
C PHE A 348 -12.25 0.29 17.81
N GLU A 349 -10.99 0.14 18.19
CA GLU A 349 -10.44 -1.12 18.68
C GLU A 349 -11.34 -1.76 19.74
N GLY A 350 -11.67 -3.06 19.55
CA GLY A 350 -12.47 -3.87 20.47
C GLY A 350 -13.95 -3.50 20.53
N ARG A 351 -14.44 -2.52 19.76
CA ARG A 351 -15.84 -2.09 19.76
C ARG A 351 -16.57 -2.55 18.51
N THR A 352 -17.78 -3.03 18.64
CA THR A 352 -18.65 -3.34 17.51
C THR A 352 -19.20 -2.05 16.92
N ILE A 353 -18.95 -1.82 15.64
CA ILE A 353 -19.40 -0.63 14.89
C ILE A 353 -20.23 -1.06 13.69
N GLY A 354 -21.17 -0.21 13.29
CA GLY A 354 -21.94 -0.35 12.06
C GLY A 354 -21.28 0.41 10.91
N GLY A 355 -21.61 0.04 9.68
CA GLY A 355 -21.06 0.66 8.51
C GLY A 355 -21.41 -0.03 7.21
N VAL A 356 -20.53 0.07 6.23
CA VAL A 356 -20.71 -0.53 4.91
C VAL A 356 -19.53 -1.40 4.53
N GLN A 357 -19.80 -2.45 3.76
CA GLN A 357 -18.79 -3.22 3.03
C GLN A 357 -18.96 -2.96 1.53
N LEU A 358 -17.83 -2.67 0.86
CA LEU A 358 -17.78 -2.53 -0.59
C LEU A 358 -17.71 -3.90 -1.25
N HIS A 359 -18.55 -4.13 -2.26
CA HIS A 359 -18.50 -5.28 -3.14
C HIS A 359 -18.33 -4.81 -4.58
N VAL A 360 -17.10 -4.85 -5.08
CA VAL A 360 -16.80 -4.55 -6.48
C VAL A 360 -17.16 -5.76 -7.32
N HIS A 361 -18.18 -5.66 -8.16
CA HIS A 361 -18.67 -6.74 -9.02
C HIS A 361 -18.28 -6.54 -10.49
N ASP A 362 -17.93 -5.32 -10.88
CA ASP A 362 -17.41 -4.98 -12.20
C ASP A 362 -16.27 -3.96 -12.09
N ARG A 363 -15.04 -4.45 -12.15
CA ARG A 363 -13.83 -3.65 -12.02
C ARG A 363 -13.60 -2.69 -13.19
N GLU A 364 -14.17 -3.01 -14.36
CA GLU A 364 -13.98 -2.21 -15.57
C GLU A 364 -14.71 -0.88 -15.50
N THR A 365 -15.86 -0.85 -14.83
CA THR A 365 -16.70 0.35 -14.66
C THR A 365 -16.52 1.00 -13.29
N PHE A 366 -15.87 0.32 -12.35
CA PHE A 366 -15.67 0.83 -10.99
C PHE A 366 -14.69 2.02 -10.96
N ASP A 367 -15.15 3.16 -10.44
CA ASP A 367 -14.30 4.32 -10.12
C ASP A 367 -14.15 4.43 -8.60
N PRO A 368 -12.98 4.05 -8.04
CA PRO A 368 -12.77 4.07 -6.59
C PRO A 368 -12.83 5.48 -6.00
N VAL A 369 -12.36 6.50 -6.74
CA VAL A 369 -12.35 7.88 -6.25
C VAL A 369 -13.75 8.46 -6.19
N ARG A 370 -14.52 8.32 -7.26
CA ARG A 370 -15.93 8.73 -7.30
C ARG A 370 -16.74 8.02 -6.22
N THR A 371 -16.52 6.71 -6.05
CA THR A 371 -17.19 5.92 -5.01
C THR A 371 -16.88 6.44 -3.62
N ALA A 372 -15.62 6.75 -3.32
CA ALA A 372 -15.22 7.28 -2.01
C ALA A 372 -15.83 8.67 -1.74
N ILE A 373 -15.89 9.56 -2.74
CA ILE A 373 -16.59 10.84 -2.62
C ILE A 373 -18.09 10.64 -2.32
N ALA A 374 -18.75 9.75 -3.06
CA ALA A 374 -20.16 9.41 -2.83
C ALA A 374 -20.39 8.88 -1.41
N LEU A 375 -19.49 8.04 -0.93
CA LEU A 375 -19.55 7.50 0.44
C LEU A 375 -19.32 8.59 1.50
N LEU A 376 -18.41 9.52 1.30
CA LEU A 376 -18.21 10.66 2.21
C LEU A 376 -19.44 11.58 2.26
N VAL A 377 -19.99 11.92 1.09
CA VAL A 377 -21.21 12.74 0.98
C VAL A 377 -22.38 12.08 1.67
N THR A 378 -22.62 10.79 1.42
CA THR A 378 -23.74 10.06 2.01
C THR A 378 -23.54 9.80 3.51
N ALA A 379 -22.32 9.48 3.97
CA ALA A 379 -22.02 9.36 5.39
C ALA A 379 -22.36 10.62 6.16
N LYS A 380 -21.94 11.79 5.65
CA LYS A 380 -22.23 13.09 6.29
C LYS A 380 -23.72 13.40 6.32
N ARG A 381 -24.48 13.00 5.29
CA ARG A 381 -25.93 13.23 5.22
C ARG A 381 -26.74 12.29 6.11
N THR A 382 -26.29 11.05 6.29
CA THR A 382 -27.06 10.01 7.01
C THR A 382 -26.66 9.83 8.46
N TRP A 383 -25.47 10.26 8.85
CA TRP A 383 -24.95 10.10 10.20
C TRP A 383 -24.49 11.42 10.81
N SER A 384 -25.20 11.89 11.84
CA SER A 384 -24.93 13.18 12.51
C SER A 384 -23.59 13.21 13.25
N GLY A 385 -23.00 12.05 13.55
CA GLY A 385 -21.68 11.95 14.20
C GLY A 385 -20.50 12.13 13.25
N PHE A 386 -20.72 12.34 11.94
CA PHE A 386 -19.64 12.56 10.98
C PHE A 386 -18.79 13.78 11.33
N ALA A 387 -17.47 13.58 11.36
CA ALA A 387 -16.52 14.66 11.55
C ALA A 387 -15.25 14.43 10.72
N TRP A 388 -14.66 15.51 10.25
CA TRP A 388 -13.29 15.49 9.74
C TRP A 388 -12.30 15.35 10.90
N ARG A 389 -11.14 14.77 10.64
CA ARG A 389 -10.02 14.86 11.59
C ARG A 389 -9.69 16.33 11.84
N ALA A 390 -9.35 16.67 13.08
CA ALA A 390 -9.07 18.04 13.50
C ALA A 390 -7.90 18.70 12.75
N ASP A 391 -6.94 17.90 12.25
CA ASP A 391 -5.80 18.36 11.45
C ASP A 391 -6.12 18.49 9.95
N HIS A 392 -7.38 18.29 9.57
CA HIS A 392 -7.86 18.29 8.19
C HIS A 392 -7.03 17.37 7.25
N TRP A 393 -6.68 16.19 7.74
CA TRP A 393 -5.89 15.23 6.98
C TRP A 393 -6.45 14.92 5.59
N ILE A 394 -7.77 15.02 5.43
CA ILE A 394 -8.45 14.88 4.14
C ILE A 394 -7.88 15.84 3.08
N ASP A 395 -7.48 17.06 3.45
CA ASP A 395 -6.93 18.04 2.52
C ASP A 395 -5.56 17.60 1.98
N LYS A 396 -4.77 16.87 2.80
CA LYS A 396 -3.50 16.27 2.38
C LYS A 396 -3.70 15.07 1.45
N LEU A 397 -4.72 14.24 1.74
CA LEU A 397 -5.06 13.08 0.91
C LEU A 397 -5.64 13.49 -0.44
N THR A 398 -6.49 14.50 -0.49
CA THR A 398 -7.09 15.00 -1.74
C THR A 398 -6.19 16.00 -2.48
N GLY A 399 -5.24 16.62 -1.76
CA GLY A 399 -4.28 17.57 -2.33
C GLY A 399 -4.83 19.00 -2.43
N SER A 400 -5.96 19.30 -1.81
CA SER A 400 -6.55 20.62 -1.69
C SER A 400 -7.65 20.63 -0.62
N THR A 401 -8.12 21.82 -0.22
CA THR A 401 -9.30 21.98 0.65
C THR A 401 -10.63 21.70 -0.07
N GLY A 402 -10.60 21.61 -1.41
CA GLY A 402 -11.81 21.62 -2.27
C GLY A 402 -12.83 20.55 -1.90
N VAL A 403 -12.39 19.29 -1.77
CA VAL A 403 -13.31 18.18 -1.44
C VAL A 403 -14.00 18.42 -0.10
N ARG A 404 -13.25 18.76 0.93
CA ARG A 404 -13.80 19.01 2.27
C ARG A 404 -14.80 20.18 2.26
N THR A 405 -14.41 21.32 1.71
CA THR A 405 -15.24 22.51 1.72
C THR A 405 -16.51 22.37 0.89
N MET A 406 -16.45 21.64 -0.25
CA MET A 406 -17.64 21.36 -1.06
C MET A 406 -18.60 20.40 -0.34
N ILE A 407 -18.09 19.34 0.31
CA ILE A 407 -18.91 18.43 1.13
C ILE A 407 -19.54 19.21 2.31
N ASP A 408 -18.79 20.11 2.93
CA ASP A 408 -19.30 20.95 4.03
C ASP A 408 -20.39 21.93 3.57
N ALA A 409 -20.29 22.42 2.35
CA ALA A 409 -21.30 23.27 1.71
C ALA A 409 -22.53 22.50 1.19
N GLY A 410 -22.53 21.14 1.27
CA GLY A 410 -23.67 20.31 0.86
C GLY A 410 -23.66 19.91 -0.62
N ALA A 411 -22.56 20.14 -1.35
CA ALA A 411 -22.40 19.72 -2.74
C ALA A 411 -22.63 18.21 -2.91
N ASP A 412 -23.12 17.83 -4.08
CA ASP A 412 -23.29 16.43 -4.44
C ASP A 412 -22.01 15.82 -5.05
N THR A 413 -22.06 14.51 -5.30
CA THR A 413 -20.92 13.77 -5.85
C THR A 413 -20.49 14.27 -7.22
N ASP A 414 -21.45 14.65 -8.09
CA ASP A 414 -21.17 15.06 -9.46
C ASP A 414 -20.51 16.45 -9.49
N GLU A 415 -20.98 17.36 -8.68
CA GLU A 415 -20.39 18.69 -8.50
C GLU A 415 -18.94 18.57 -8.02
N ILE A 416 -18.68 17.76 -7.00
CA ILE A 416 -17.35 17.57 -6.43
C ILE A 416 -16.40 16.93 -7.46
N VAL A 417 -16.83 15.85 -8.11
CA VAL A 417 -16.01 15.16 -9.13
C VAL A 417 -15.80 16.06 -10.36
N GLY A 418 -16.76 16.89 -10.68
CA GLY A 418 -16.67 17.90 -11.76
C GLY A 418 -15.60 18.97 -11.49
N ALA A 419 -15.36 19.32 -10.22
CA ALA A 419 -14.50 20.44 -9.85
C ALA A 419 -13.02 20.29 -10.20
N TRP A 420 -12.51 19.06 -10.32
CA TRP A 420 -11.09 18.80 -10.71
C TRP A 420 -10.91 18.35 -12.17
N ARG A 421 -11.95 18.45 -13.01
CA ARG A 421 -11.91 17.95 -14.40
C ARG A 421 -10.76 18.52 -15.22
N ASP A 422 -10.55 19.84 -15.13
CA ASP A 422 -9.54 20.53 -15.92
C ASP A 422 -8.11 20.22 -15.44
N GLU A 423 -7.89 20.22 -14.11
CA GLU A 423 -6.62 19.85 -13.50
C GLU A 423 -6.24 18.40 -13.87
N LEU A 424 -7.20 17.49 -13.82
CA LEU A 424 -7.02 16.09 -14.20
C LEU A 424 -6.73 15.93 -15.71
N ALA A 425 -7.39 16.73 -16.57
CA ALA A 425 -7.15 16.72 -18.01
C ALA A 425 -5.72 17.22 -18.32
N ALA A 426 -5.27 18.27 -17.65
CA ALA A 426 -3.89 18.77 -17.74
C ALA A 426 -2.88 17.71 -17.32
N PHE A 427 -3.07 17.07 -16.16
CA PHE A 427 -2.19 15.98 -15.71
C PHE A 427 -2.18 14.82 -16.70
N ARG A 428 -3.33 14.40 -17.23
CA ARG A 428 -3.42 13.34 -18.25
C ARG A 428 -2.63 13.66 -19.51
N ALA A 429 -2.54 14.94 -19.90
CA ALA A 429 -1.75 15.38 -21.05
C ALA A 429 -0.24 15.24 -20.78
N VAL A 430 0.25 15.66 -19.61
CA VAL A 430 1.64 15.46 -19.19
C VAL A 430 1.96 13.98 -19.06
N ARG A 431 1.14 13.23 -18.34
CA ARG A 431 1.28 11.78 -18.11
C ARG A 431 1.52 11.01 -19.40
N ARG A 432 0.79 11.30 -20.47
CA ARG A 432 0.87 10.60 -21.77
C ARG A 432 2.29 10.54 -22.34
N GLN A 433 3.11 11.54 -22.10
CA GLN A 433 4.49 11.61 -22.61
C GLN A 433 5.41 10.58 -21.95
N TYR A 434 5.05 10.10 -20.76
CA TYR A 434 5.86 9.19 -19.94
C TYR A 434 5.36 7.75 -19.99
N LEU A 435 4.19 7.49 -20.58
CA LEU A 435 3.64 6.15 -20.70
C LEU A 435 4.49 5.30 -21.64
N ARG A 436 4.69 4.04 -21.24
CA ARG A 436 5.54 3.09 -21.96
C ARG A 436 4.75 1.91 -22.53
N TYR A 437 3.70 1.49 -21.85
CA TYR A 437 2.90 0.33 -22.22
C TYR A 437 1.61 0.76 -22.95
N ARG A 438 1.05 -0.16 -23.74
CA ARG A 438 -0.18 0.04 -24.51
C ARG A 438 -1.37 -0.68 -23.86
#